data_f6a4158304cf090e6b8ef4f689c369b1
#
_entry.id   f6a4158304cf090e6b8ef4f689c369b1
#
_cell.length_a   1.000
_cell.length_b   1.000
_cell.length_c   1.000
_cell.angle_alpha   90.00
_cell.angle_beta   90.00
_cell.angle_gamma   90.00
#
_symmetry.space_group_name_H-M   'P 1'
#
loop_
_entity.id
_entity.type
_entity.pdbx_description
1 polymer ?
#
loop_
_entity_poly.entity_id
_entity_poly.type
_entity_poly.pdbx_seq_one_letter_code
_entity_poly.pdbx_strand_id
1 'polypeptide(L)'
;MKVAIYGQYYQNSTEPIIKDIFVFFNRNNADLYIEKNFLAILYEKEIVKKEYKTFSSYEDLNSDFDILISIGGDGTILRAATLVRDLGIPILGINAGRLGFLASVQKDHIDEFMQYVIDRNFTLSPRTLLSLEVTPEIAEVKAINFAMNEISVSRKDTTSMITIETWLNGEYLNSYWADGLIISTPTGSTGYSLSCGGPILTPDVESLVITPIAPHNLNARPLVIPDKTEIRLRVTGREEHYLVSLDSRIATVRNESELIIRKTPFQINMVEIPGDTFLNTLRNKLLWGEDKRN
;
A
#
# COMPACT_ATOMS: atom_id res chain seq x y z
N MET A 1 -19.06 -1.17 -18.80
CA MET A 1 -18.09 -1.23 -17.70
C MET A 1 -17.35 0.10 -17.62
N LYS A 2 -17.25 0.69 -16.44
CA LYS A 2 -16.58 1.97 -16.18
C LYS A 2 -15.27 1.70 -15.46
N VAL A 3 -14.14 1.98 -16.11
CA VAL A 3 -12.80 1.57 -15.67
C VAL A 3 -11.94 2.80 -15.41
N ALA A 4 -11.38 2.91 -14.22
CA ALA A 4 -10.34 3.88 -13.91
C ALA A 4 -8.95 3.25 -14.15
N ILE A 5 -8.03 4.00 -14.76
CA ILE A 5 -6.65 3.54 -15.02
C ILE A 5 -5.68 4.55 -14.40
N TYR A 6 -4.83 4.06 -13.53
CA TYR A 6 -3.71 4.78 -12.93
C TYR A 6 -2.40 4.02 -13.15
N GLY A 7 -1.32 4.69 -13.43
CA GLY A 7 -0.07 4.00 -13.65
C GLY A 7 1.16 4.88 -13.52
N GLN A 8 2.31 4.22 -13.51
CA GLN A 8 3.61 4.84 -13.66
C GLN A 8 4.25 4.34 -14.95
N TYR A 9 4.86 5.26 -15.70
CA TYR A 9 5.52 4.93 -16.95
C TYR A 9 6.99 4.57 -16.68
N TYR A 10 7.37 3.36 -17.07
CA TYR A 10 8.76 2.92 -17.12
C TYR A 10 9.09 2.53 -18.55
N GLN A 11 10.08 3.19 -19.14
CA GLN A 11 10.49 2.95 -20.52
C GLN A 11 10.77 1.45 -20.77
N ASN A 12 10.27 0.92 -21.89
CA ASN A 12 10.40 -0.48 -22.36
C ASN A 12 9.61 -1.56 -21.60
N SER A 13 9.18 -1.36 -20.36
CA SER A 13 8.46 -2.40 -19.60
C SER A 13 6.96 -2.19 -19.55
N THR A 14 6.51 -0.95 -19.37
CA THR A 14 5.07 -0.62 -19.25
C THR A 14 4.37 -0.39 -20.58
N GLU A 15 5.09 0.04 -21.62
CA GLU A 15 4.48 0.42 -22.89
C GLU A 15 3.70 -0.71 -23.58
N PRO A 16 4.22 -1.95 -23.73
CA PRO A 16 3.46 -3.05 -24.30
C PRO A 16 2.19 -3.34 -23.50
N ILE A 17 2.32 -3.41 -22.17
CA ILE A 17 1.22 -3.65 -21.24
C ILE A 17 0.10 -2.63 -21.42
N ILE A 18 0.46 -1.34 -21.47
CA ILE A 18 -0.49 -0.26 -21.65
C ILE A 18 -1.22 -0.41 -22.98
N LYS A 19 -0.50 -0.67 -24.09
CA LYS A 19 -1.09 -0.85 -25.41
C LYS A 19 -2.11 -1.99 -25.43
N ASP A 20 -1.76 -3.15 -24.84
CA ASP A 20 -2.62 -4.31 -24.78
C ASP A 20 -3.89 -4.01 -23.98
N ILE A 21 -3.78 -3.38 -22.81
CA ILE A 21 -4.91 -2.97 -21.97
C ILE A 21 -5.85 -2.04 -22.74
N PHE A 22 -5.31 -1.00 -23.40
CA PHE A 22 -6.13 -0.04 -24.15
C PHE A 22 -6.79 -0.69 -25.36
N VAL A 23 -6.11 -1.55 -26.10
CA VAL A 23 -6.68 -2.29 -27.22
C VAL A 23 -7.80 -3.18 -26.72
N PHE A 24 -7.59 -3.92 -25.63
CA PHE A 24 -8.57 -4.82 -25.06
C PHE A 24 -9.86 -4.10 -24.64
N PHE A 25 -9.74 -3.07 -23.81
CA PHE A 25 -10.91 -2.34 -23.31
C PHE A 25 -11.65 -1.53 -24.40
N ASN A 26 -10.92 -0.97 -25.38
CA ASN A 26 -11.56 -0.31 -26.51
C ASN A 26 -12.37 -1.30 -27.37
N ARG A 27 -11.89 -2.54 -27.57
CA ARG A 27 -12.65 -3.59 -28.29
C ARG A 27 -13.93 -4.00 -27.54
N ASN A 28 -13.89 -3.97 -26.20
CA ASN A 28 -15.03 -4.33 -25.35
C ASN A 28 -15.93 -3.13 -24.98
N ASN A 29 -15.77 -1.97 -25.63
CA ASN A 29 -16.56 -0.75 -25.40
C ASN A 29 -16.60 -0.31 -23.93
N ALA A 30 -15.52 -0.47 -23.17
CA ALA A 30 -15.43 0.02 -21.82
C ALA A 30 -15.31 1.55 -21.78
N ASP A 31 -15.93 2.18 -20.79
CA ASP A 31 -15.83 3.62 -20.54
C ASP A 31 -14.58 3.89 -19.70
N LEU A 32 -13.48 4.32 -20.35
CA LEU A 32 -12.18 4.49 -19.73
C LEU A 32 -11.98 5.91 -19.19
N TYR A 33 -11.57 5.98 -17.94
CA TYR A 33 -11.10 7.19 -17.26
C TYR A 33 -9.63 7.00 -16.87
N ILE A 34 -8.77 7.92 -17.28
CA ILE A 34 -7.33 7.79 -17.06
C ILE A 34 -6.86 8.90 -16.14
N GLU A 35 -5.99 8.57 -15.17
CA GLU A 35 -5.41 9.61 -14.33
C GLU A 35 -4.67 10.64 -15.18
N LYS A 36 -4.91 11.93 -14.90
CA LYS A 36 -4.55 13.05 -15.77
C LYS A 36 -3.05 13.13 -16.07
N ASN A 37 -2.20 12.97 -15.07
CA ASN A 37 -0.76 13.04 -15.27
C ASN A 37 -0.24 11.80 -16.02
N PHE A 38 -0.80 10.64 -15.73
CA PHE A 38 -0.48 9.41 -16.46
C PHE A 38 -0.86 9.54 -17.94
N LEU A 39 -2.07 10.02 -18.25
CA LEU A 39 -2.50 10.26 -19.63
C LEU A 39 -1.61 11.26 -20.36
N ALA A 40 -1.18 12.33 -19.70
CA ALA A 40 -0.27 13.32 -20.28
C ALA A 40 1.05 12.67 -20.72
N ILE A 41 1.61 11.79 -19.90
CA ILE A 41 2.82 11.02 -20.25
C ILE A 41 2.56 10.10 -21.45
N LEU A 42 1.40 9.44 -21.50
CA LEU A 42 1.05 8.56 -22.62
C LEU A 42 0.92 9.31 -23.95
N TYR A 43 0.41 10.54 -23.91
CA TYR A 43 0.39 11.42 -25.10
C TYR A 43 1.79 11.89 -25.50
N GLU A 44 2.58 12.33 -24.55
CA GLU A 44 3.99 12.75 -24.80
C GLU A 44 4.81 11.63 -25.45
N LYS A 45 4.56 10.38 -25.05
CA LYS A 45 5.26 9.19 -25.58
C LYS A 45 4.58 8.60 -26.83
N GLU A 46 3.55 9.25 -27.37
CA GLU A 46 2.76 8.78 -28.53
C GLU A 46 2.19 7.36 -28.40
N ILE A 47 2.00 6.88 -27.16
CA ILE A 47 1.43 5.56 -26.88
C ILE A 47 -0.06 5.55 -27.16
N VAL A 48 -0.73 6.65 -26.86
CA VAL A 48 -2.16 6.86 -27.02
C VAL A 48 -2.41 8.11 -27.87
N LYS A 49 -3.32 8.00 -28.84
CA LYS A 49 -3.71 9.12 -29.72
C LYS A 49 -5.18 9.54 -29.59
N LYS A 50 -6.02 8.65 -29.04
CA LYS A 50 -7.45 8.87 -28.79
C LYS A 50 -7.62 9.71 -27.53
N GLU A 51 -8.63 10.59 -27.51
CA GLU A 51 -9.04 11.30 -26.29
C GLU A 51 -9.75 10.37 -25.34
N TYR A 52 -9.46 10.53 -24.04
CA TYR A 52 -10.07 9.78 -22.95
C TYR A 52 -10.55 10.74 -21.87
N LYS A 53 -11.58 10.33 -21.12
CA LYS A 53 -11.98 10.98 -19.90
C LYS A 53 -10.88 10.90 -18.85
N THR A 54 -10.79 11.88 -17.97
CA THR A 54 -9.73 11.93 -16.95
C THR A 54 -10.29 12.05 -15.56
N PHE A 55 -9.49 11.63 -14.58
CA PHE A 55 -9.64 11.95 -13.17
C PHE A 55 -8.27 12.37 -12.59
N SER A 56 -8.26 13.11 -11.49
CA SER A 56 -7.04 13.61 -10.87
C SER A 56 -6.97 13.29 -9.37
N SER A 57 -8.11 13.08 -8.75
CA SER A 57 -8.22 12.91 -7.30
C SER A 57 -9.38 11.98 -6.94
N TYR A 58 -9.52 11.70 -5.64
CA TYR A 58 -10.63 10.95 -5.06
C TYR A 58 -11.99 11.57 -5.41
N GLU A 59 -12.10 12.90 -5.43
CA GLU A 59 -13.35 13.64 -5.69
C GLU A 59 -13.88 13.45 -7.11
N ASP A 60 -13.03 13.03 -8.06
CA ASP A 60 -13.41 12.75 -9.45
C ASP A 60 -13.94 11.32 -9.64
N LEU A 61 -13.77 10.46 -8.65
CA LEU A 61 -14.23 9.07 -8.64
C LEU A 61 -15.51 8.92 -7.81
N ASN A 62 -16.26 7.87 -8.06
CA ASN A 62 -17.45 7.50 -7.29
C ASN A 62 -17.67 5.98 -7.34
N SER A 63 -18.63 5.48 -6.59
CA SER A 63 -18.96 4.05 -6.51
C SER A 63 -19.49 3.41 -7.80
N ASP A 64 -19.73 4.21 -8.87
CA ASP A 64 -20.17 3.67 -10.16
C ASP A 64 -19.01 3.10 -11.00
N PHE A 65 -17.76 3.29 -10.58
CA PHE A 65 -16.65 2.64 -11.22
C PHE A 65 -16.62 1.16 -10.86
N ASP A 66 -16.54 0.31 -11.87
CA ASP A 66 -16.48 -1.14 -11.68
C ASP A 66 -15.12 -1.60 -11.14
N ILE A 67 -14.03 -0.91 -11.51
CA ILE A 67 -12.66 -1.28 -11.15
C ILE A 67 -11.70 -0.12 -11.38
N LEU A 68 -10.61 -0.08 -10.58
CA LEU A 68 -9.42 0.73 -10.86
C LEU A 68 -8.26 -0.21 -11.21
N ILE A 69 -7.65 -0.02 -12.37
CA ILE A 69 -6.47 -0.75 -12.82
C ILE A 69 -5.23 0.08 -12.49
N SER A 70 -4.35 -0.48 -11.68
CA SER A 70 -3.07 0.11 -11.29
C SER A 70 -1.92 -0.55 -12.06
N ILE A 71 -1.22 0.20 -12.93
CA ILE A 71 -0.13 -0.30 -13.77
C ILE A 71 1.21 0.14 -13.19
N GLY A 72 1.97 -0.79 -12.63
CA GLY A 72 3.26 -0.49 -12.00
C GLY A 72 3.68 -1.53 -10.98
N GLY A 73 4.37 -1.12 -9.92
CA GLY A 73 4.72 -1.95 -8.78
C GLY A 73 3.82 -1.71 -7.56
N ASP A 74 4.18 -2.32 -6.43
CA ASP A 74 3.43 -2.20 -5.16
C ASP A 74 3.22 -0.73 -4.74
N GLY A 75 4.22 0.14 -4.89
CA GLY A 75 4.10 1.57 -4.60
C GLY A 75 3.05 2.29 -5.45
N THR A 76 2.79 1.82 -6.68
CA THR A 76 1.74 2.37 -7.54
C THR A 76 0.35 1.98 -7.02
N ILE A 77 0.21 0.75 -6.50
CA ILE A 77 -1.03 0.28 -5.86
C ILE A 77 -1.31 1.05 -4.58
N LEU A 78 -0.29 1.29 -3.74
CA LEU A 78 -0.45 2.10 -2.53
C LEU A 78 -0.93 3.53 -2.85
N ARG A 79 -0.49 4.10 -3.96
CA ARG A 79 -1.03 5.37 -4.47
C ARG A 79 -2.45 5.23 -5.00
N ALA A 80 -2.77 4.17 -5.75
CA ALA A 80 -4.12 3.90 -6.22
C ALA A 80 -5.12 3.80 -5.05
N ALA A 81 -4.72 3.18 -3.93
CA ALA A 81 -5.51 3.12 -2.71
C ALA A 81 -5.88 4.51 -2.17
N THR A 82 -5.00 5.52 -2.31
CA THR A 82 -5.32 6.90 -1.90
C THR A 82 -6.30 7.61 -2.83
N LEU A 83 -6.48 7.14 -4.05
CA LEU A 83 -7.47 7.64 -5.01
C LEU A 83 -8.84 6.98 -4.81
N VAL A 84 -8.87 5.72 -4.38
CA VAL A 84 -10.11 4.96 -4.15
C VAL A 84 -10.70 5.23 -2.77
N ARG A 85 -9.88 5.24 -1.73
CA ARG A 85 -10.29 5.41 -0.32
C ARG A 85 -11.47 4.49 0.06
N ASP A 86 -12.55 5.06 0.55
CA ASP A 86 -13.79 4.40 1.02
C ASP A 86 -14.86 4.22 -0.07
N LEU A 87 -14.56 4.51 -1.34
CA LEU A 87 -15.50 4.36 -2.45
C LEU A 87 -15.85 2.89 -2.77
N GLY A 88 -15.09 1.93 -2.23
CA GLY A 88 -15.32 0.51 -2.45
C GLY A 88 -14.94 0.01 -3.86
N ILE A 89 -14.32 0.85 -4.70
CA ILE A 89 -13.86 0.47 -6.04
C ILE A 89 -12.74 -0.57 -5.93
N PRO A 90 -12.86 -1.78 -6.51
CA PRO A 90 -11.82 -2.77 -6.48
C PRO A 90 -10.56 -2.32 -7.25
N ILE A 91 -9.39 -2.67 -6.74
CA ILE A 91 -8.11 -2.37 -7.38
C ILE A 91 -7.51 -3.65 -7.97
N LEU A 92 -7.20 -3.64 -9.27
CA LEU A 92 -6.39 -4.66 -9.93
C LEU A 92 -4.97 -4.13 -10.14
N GLY A 93 -3.97 -4.81 -9.56
CA GLY A 93 -2.57 -4.49 -9.74
C GLY A 93 -1.95 -5.24 -10.91
N ILE A 94 -1.44 -4.53 -11.91
CA ILE A 94 -0.70 -5.10 -13.04
C ILE A 94 0.78 -4.77 -12.88
N ASN A 95 1.58 -5.80 -12.76
CA ASN A 95 3.02 -5.67 -12.58
C ASN A 95 3.70 -5.29 -13.91
N ALA A 96 4.35 -4.14 -13.92
CA ALA A 96 5.11 -3.64 -15.07
C ALA A 96 6.63 -3.81 -14.92
N GLY A 97 7.08 -4.57 -13.94
CA GLY A 97 8.50 -4.74 -13.63
C GLY A 97 8.81 -5.97 -12.80
N ARG A 98 9.46 -5.79 -11.66
CA ARG A 98 9.74 -6.89 -10.73
C ARG A 98 8.48 -7.28 -9.96
N LEU A 99 8.20 -8.57 -9.86
CA LEU A 99 7.09 -9.11 -9.09
C LEU A 99 7.02 -8.47 -7.69
N GLY A 100 5.87 -7.89 -7.36
CA GLY A 100 5.53 -7.36 -6.04
C GLY A 100 4.76 -8.37 -5.19
N PHE A 101 4.29 -7.92 -4.03
CA PHE A 101 3.34 -8.67 -3.20
C PHE A 101 1.88 -8.24 -3.46
N LEU A 102 1.68 -7.08 -4.08
CA LEU A 102 0.36 -6.51 -4.36
C LEU A 102 0.02 -6.56 -5.85
N ALA A 103 1.01 -6.36 -6.74
CA ALA A 103 0.84 -6.42 -8.18
C ALA A 103 1.07 -7.86 -8.65
N SER A 104 0.00 -8.58 -8.89
CA SER A 104 0.01 -10.02 -9.14
C SER A 104 -0.02 -10.37 -10.63
N VAL A 105 -0.68 -9.59 -11.47
CA VAL A 105 -0.80 -9.86 -12.90
C VAL A 105 0.51 -9.60 -13.62
N GLN A 106 1.06 -10.65 -14.26
CA GLN A 106 2.25 -10.56 -15.10
C GLN A 106 1.87 -10.30 -16.56
N LYS A 107 2.77 -9.65 -17.31
CA LYS A 107 2.52 -9.18 -18.68
C LYS A 107 2.16 -10.31 -19.68
N ASP A 108 2.64 -11.53 -19.46
CA ASP A 108 2.53 -12.63 -20.43
C ASP A 108 1.09 -13.20 -20.55
N HIS A 109 0.16 -12.79 -19.67
CA HIS A 109 -1.22 -13.27 -19.60
C HIS A 109 -2.26 -12.14 -19.54
N ILE A 110 -1.93 -10.94 -20.01
CA ILE A 110 -2.79 -9.75 -19.85
C ILE A 110 -4.17 -9.95 -20.47
N ASP A 111 -4.26 -10.50 -21.69
CA ASP A 111 -5.54 -10.71 -22.37
C ASP A 111 -6.46 -11.67 -21.59
N GLU A 112 -5.90 -12.74 -21.05
CA GLU A 112 -6.65 -13.70 -20.21
C GLU A 112 -7.15 -13.02 -18.94
N PHE A 113 -6.29 -12.26 -18.27
CA PHE A 113 -6.65 -11.54 -17.05
C PHE A 113 -7.70 -10.43 -17.29
N MET A 114 -7.60 -9.72 -18.40
CA MET A 114 -8.61 -8.71 -18.76
C MET A 114 -9.94 -9.38 -19.10
N GLN A 115 -9.95 -10.60 -19.65
CA GLN A 115 -11.18 -11.36 -19.88
C GLN A 115 -11.84 -11.73 -18.56
N TYR A 116 -11.11 -12.20 -17.53
CA TYR A 116 -11.67 -12.42 -16.20
C TYR A 116 -12.32 -11.15 -15.61
N VAL A 117 -11.73 -9.97 -15.87
CA VAL A 117 -12.29 -8.68 -15.42
C VAL A 117 -13.62 -8.38 -16.12
N ILE A 118 -13.71 -8.56 -17.45
CA ILE A 118 -14.96 -8.34 -18.21
C ILE A 118 -16.04 -9.32 -17.78
N ASP A 119 -15.68 -10.60 -17.60
CA ASP A 119 -16.60 -11.67 -17.21
C ASP A 119 -16.96 -11.63 -15.72
N ARG A 120 -16.35 -10.70 -14.96
CA ARG A 120 -16.47 -10.61 -13.49
C ARG A 120 -16.11 -11.91 -12.77
N ASN A 121 -15.19 -12.68 -13.35
CA ASN A 121 -14.71 -13.96 -12.81
C ASN A 121 -13.44 -13.74 -11.96
N PHE A 122 -13.58 -13.01 -10.88
CA PHE A 122 -12.53 -12.72 -9.90
C PHE A 122 -13.10 -12.70 -8.48
N THR A 123 -12.26 -12.81 -7.49
CA THR A 123 -12.61 -12.62 -6.08
C THR A 123 -12.05 -11.31 -5.55
N LEU A 124 -12.65 -10.83 -4.46
CA LEU A 124 -12.17 -9.64 -3.76
C LEU A 124 -11.46 -10.04 -2.47
N SER A 125 -10.25 -9.56 -2.32
CA SER A 125 -9.46 -9.70 -1.11
C SER A 125 -9.42 -8.37 -0.36
N PRO A 126 -10.22 -8.22 0.72
CA PRO A 126 -10.27 -6.99 1.48
C PRO A 126 -8.97 -6.79 2.28
N ARG A 127 -8.38 -5.60 2.17
CA ARG A 127 -7.14 -5.23 2.86
C ARG A 127 -7.43 -4.28 4.00
N THR A 128 -6.97 -4.66 5.18
CA THR A 128 -6.99 -3.81 6.37
C THR A 128 -6.10 -2.59 6.18
N LEU A 129 -6.55 -1.43 6.65
CA LEU A 129 -5.82 -0.18 6.66
C LEU A 129 -5.66 0.34 8.08
N LEU A 130 -4.62 1.12 8.31
CA LEU A 130 -4.42 1.87 9.54
C LEU A 130 -4.74 3.34 9.34
N SER A 131 -5.38 3.98 10.30
CA SER A 131 -5.53 5.44 10.38
C SER A 131 -4.61 6.03 11.42
N LEU A 132 -4.20 7.27 11.23
CA LEU A 132 -3.39 8.06 12.14
C LEU A 132 -4.09 9.36 12.50
N GLU A 133 -4.19 9.63 13.79
CA GLU A 133 -4.52 10.94 14.34
C GLU A 133 -3.30 11.48 15.07
N VAL A 134 -3.01 12.77 14.89
CA VAL A 134 -1.88 13.46 15.53
C VAL A 134 -2.40 14.66 16.31
N THR A 135 -1.99 14.81 17.56
CA THR A 135 -2.32 15.96 18.39
C THR A 135 -1.05 16.67 18.86
N PRO A 136 -0.85 17.94 18.55
CA PRO A 136 -1.72 18.82 17.72
C PRO A 136 -1.79 18.38 16.24
N GLU A 137 -2.91 18.70 15.59
CA GLU A 137 -3.19 18.30 14.20
C GLU A 137 -2.13 18.81 13.21
N ILE A 138 -1.80 17.99 12.22
CA ILE A 138 -0.83 18.27 11.15
C ILE A 138 -1.52 18.13 9.80
N ALA A 139 -1.43 19.15 8.95
CA ALA A 139 -2.14 19.24 7.68
C ALA A 139 -1.78 18.09 6.72
N GLU A 140 -0.49 17.73 6.65
CA GLU A 140 0.02 16.66 5.79
C GLU A 140 -0.58 15.29 6.16
N VAL A 141 -0.82 15.03 7.43
CA VAL A 141 -1.46 13.80 7.91
C VAL A 141 -2.96 13.87 7.69
N LYS A 142 -3.60 15.02 7.99
CA LYS A 142 -5.05 15.19 7.85
C LYS A 142 -5.56 14.96 6.44
N ALA A 143 -4.82 15.35 5.42
CA ALA A 143 -5.23 15.24 4.02
C ALA A 143 -5.49 13.79 3.60
N ILE A 144 -4.61 12.86 4.00
CA ILE A 144 -4.74 11.42 3.78
C ILE A 144 -4.14 10.71 5.00
N ASN A 145 -4.97 10.43 5.98
CA ASN A 145 -4.57 9.96 7.31
C ASN A 145 -4.52 8.43 7.46
N PHE A 146 -4.44 7.68 6.38
CA PHE A 146 -4.43 6.22 6.41
C PHE A 146 -3.25 5.62 5.64
N ALA A 147 -2.91 4.37 5.96
CA ALA A 147 -1.89 3.57 5.31
C ALA A 147 -2.41 2.15 5.06
N MET A 148 -2.00 1.55 3.94
CA MET A 148 -2.34 0.17 3.57
C MET A 148 -1.26 -0.81 4.04
N ASN A 149 0.01 -0.41 4.02
CA ASN A 149 1.10 -1.23 4.54
C ASN A 149 1.37 -0.92 6.01
N GLU A 150 1.90 0.26 6.28
CA GLU A 150 2.33 0.59 7.64
C GLU A 150 2.29 2.09 7.94
N ILE A 151 2.18 2.38 9.24
CA ILE A 151 2.53 3.66 9.82
C ILE A 151 3.83 3.46 10.58
N SER A 152 4.86 4.23 10.26
CA SER A 152 6.13 4.17 10.96
C SER A 152 6.51 5.51 11.57
N VAL A 153 7.15 5.42 12.73
CA VAL A 153 7.78 6.54 13.41
C VAL A 153 9.28 6.32 13.33
N SER A 154 10.04 7.34 12.94
CA SER A 154 11.50 7.23 12.86
C SER A 154 12.19 8.54 13.27
N ARG A 155 13.42 8.41 13.75
CA ARG A 155 14.28 9.58 13.98
C ARG A 155 14.46 10.38 12.69
N LYS A 156 14.56 11.69 12.81
CA LYS A 156 14.79 12.57 11.67
C LYS A 156 16.26 12.58 11.26
N ASP A 157 17.15 12.66 12.23
CA ASP A 157 18.60 12.76 12.03
C ASP A 157 19.34 11.48 12.47
N THR A 158 20.54 11.29 11.96
CA THR A 158 21.28 10.02 12.07
C THR A 158 22.02 9.82 13.40
N THR A 159 22.09 10.82 14.25
CA THR A 159 23.03 10.85 15.38
C THR A 159 22.46 10.41 16.73
N SER A 160 21.13 10.40 16.90
CA SER A 160 20.54 10.03 18.19
C SER A 160 19.29 9.17 18.01
N MET A 161 19.14 8.16 18.85
CA MET A 161 17.92 7.36 18.95
C MET A 161 16.79 8.19 19.54
N ILE A 162 15.57 7.75 19.27
CA ILE A 162 14.35 8.27 19.89
C ILE A 162 13.80 7.28 20.90
N THR A 163 13.05 7.78 21.86
CA THR A 163 12.26 6.97 22.80
C THR A 163 10.79 7.02 22.38
N ILE A 164 10.19 5.86 22.16
CA ILE A 164 8.81 5.73 21.72
C ILE A 164 8.04 5.00 22.81
N GLU A 165 7.34 5.78 23.63
CA GLU A 165 6.40 5.24 24.62
C GLU A 165 5.16 4.73 23.90
N THR A 166 4.74 3.51 24.22
CA THR A 166 3.67 2.79 23.52
C THR A 166 2.64 2.27 24.51
N TRP A 167 1.36 2.51 24.21
CA TRP A 167 0.21 1.98 24.94
C TRP A 167 -0.71 1.24 23.98
N LEU A 168 -1.31 0.15 24.46
CA LEU A 168 -2.33 -0.64 23.78
C LEU A 168 -3.64 -0.59 24.55
N ASN A 169 -4.70 -0.06 23.95
CA ASN A 169 -6.00 0.14 24.60
C ASN A 169 -5.89 0.89 25.95
N GLY A 170 -4.98 1.86 26.01
CA GLY A 170 -4.72 2.64 27.23
C GLY A 170 -3.75 2.00 28.23
N GLU A 171 -3.41 0.73 28.09
CA GLU A 171 -2.42 0.04 28.92
C GLU A 171 -1.01 0.27 28.40
N TYR A 172 -0.08 0.63 29.27
CA TYR A 172 1.33 0.83 28.93
C TYR A 172 1.99 -0.49 28.53
N LEU A 173 2.56 -0.53 27.31
CA LEU A 173 3.27 -1.69 26.82
C LEU A 173 4.77 -1.59 27.10
N ASN A 174 5.43 -0.57 26.57
CA ASN A 174 6.88 -0.44 26.60
C ASN A 174 7.34 0.96 26.15
N SER A 175 8.58 1.31 26.49
CA SER A 175 9.32 2.41 25.87
C SER A 175 10.43 1.83 24.99
N TYR A 176 10.29 1.98 23.68
CA TYR A 176 11.31 1.54 22.72
C TYR A 176 12.37 2.63 22.57
N TRP A 177 13.60 2.30 22.93
CA TRP A 177 14.77 3.11 22.59
C TRP A 177 15.37 2.57 21.30
N ALA A 178 15.11 3.24 20.16
CA ALA A 178 15.31 2.68 18.83
C ALA A 178 15.51 3.78 17.76
N ASP A 179 15.82 3.38 16.55
CA ASP A 179 15.78 4.25 15.38
C ASP A 179 14.34 4.58 14.95
N GLY A 180 13.40 3.71 15.32
CA GLY A 180 11.98 3.88 15.03
C GLY A 180 11.11 2.71 15.44
N LEU A 181 9.84 2.79 15.11
CA LEU A 181 8.82 1.77 15.35
C LEU A 181 7.86 1.71 14.16
N ILE A 182 7.52 0.51 13.72
CA ILE A 182 6.60 0.26 12.62
C ILE A 182 5.33 -0.38 13.20
N ILE A 183 4.19 0.15 12.82
CA ILE A 183 2.88 -0.47 13.03
C ILE A 183 2.38 -0.93 11.66
N SER A 184 2.37 -2.23 11.43
CA SER A 184 2.09 -2.83 10.13
C SER A 184 0.76 -3.57 10.10
N THR A 185 0.05 -3.46 8.98
CA THR A 185 -1.07 -4.32 8.61
C THR A 185 -0.56 -5.70 8.15
N PRO A 186 -1.44 -6.69 7.95
CA PRO A 186 -1.06 -7.93 7.29
C PRO A 186 -0.44 -7.71 5.91
N THR A 187 -1.00 -6.80 5.12
CA THR A 187 -0.45 -6.42 3.80
C THR A 187 0.98 -5.87 3.93
N GLY A 188 1.21 -4.95 4.87
CA GLY A 188 2.53 -4.36 5.12
C GLY A 188 3.51 -5.28 5.83
N SER A 189 3.08 -6.45 6.32
CA SER A 189 3.98 -7.44 6.94
C SER A 189 5.07 -7.92 5.99
N THR A 190 4.84 -7.82 4.68
CA THR A 190 5.82 -8.12 3.61
C THR A 190 6.60 -6.89 3.13
N GLY A 191 6.34 -5.70 3.72
CA GLY A 191 6.98 -4.42 3.42
C GLY A 191 8.14 -4.09 4.38
N TYR A 192 8.12 -2.89 4.94
CA TYR A 192 9.19 -2.42 5.83
C TYR A 192 9.32 -3.24 7.11
N SER A 193 8.19 -3.74 7.65
CA SER A 193 8.19 -4.64 8.81
C SER A 193 9.04 -5.89 8.58
N LEU A 194 8.94 -6.53 7.40
CA LEU A 194 9.76 -7.70 7.04
C LEU A 194 11.25 -7.39 7.09
N SER A 195 11.65 -6.24 6.54
CA SER A 195 13.05 -5.80 6.51
C SER A 195 13.62 -5.57 7.93
N CYS A 196 12.75 -5.29 8.91
CA CYS A 196 13.09 -5.11 10.32
C CYS A 196 12.88 -6.39 11.16
N GLY A 197 12.67 -7.55 10.51
CA GLY A 197 12.54 -8.84 11.19
C GLY A 197 11.12 -9.13 11.71
N GLY A 198 10.11 -8.41 11.25
CA GLY A 198 8.69 -8.71 11.53
C GLY A 198 8.24 -10.02 10.88
N PRO A 199 7.25 -10.72 11.47
CA PRO A 199 6.66 -11.92 10.87
C PRO A 199 5.84 -11.60 9.63
N ILE A 200 5.75 -12.55 8.70
CA ILE A 200 4.82 -12.48 7.57
C ILE A 200 3.44 -12.91 8.06
N LEU A 201 2.44 -12.08 7.77
CA LEU A 201 1.03 -12.38 8.00
C LEU A 201 0.33 -12.59 6.65
N THR A 202 -0.60 -13.54 6.59
CA THR A 202 -1.50 -13.67 5.45
C THR A 202 -2.49 -12.50 5.42
N PRO A 203 -2.90 -12.02 4.24
CA PRO A 203 -3.71 -10.80 4.13
C PRO A 203 -5.06 -10.82 4.86
N ASP A 204 -5.59 -12.00 5.13
CA ASP A 204 -6.90 -12.27 5.72
C ASP A 204 -6.92 -12.31 7.25
N VAL A 205 -5.76 -12.26 7.93
CA VAL A 205 -5.73 -12.31 9.40
C VAL A 205 -6.12 -10.96 10.03
N GLU A 206 -6.90 -11.00 11.08
CA GLU A 206 -7.32 -9.83 11.87
C GLU A 206 -6.25 -9.44 12.91
N SER A 207 -5.06 -9.05 12.44
CA SER A 207 -3.93 -8.74 13.33
C SER A 207 -3.10 -7.58 12.78
N LEU A 208 -2.35 -6.94 13.66
CA LEU A 208 -1.33 -5.92 13.35
C LEU A 208 0.01 -6.38 13.90
N VAL A 209 1.10 -5.84 13.37
CA VAL A 209 2.45 -6.11 13.87
C VAL A 209 3.11 -4.82 14.32
N ILE A 210 3.63 -4.81 15.53
CA ILE A 210 4.51 -3.76 16.06
C ILE A 210 5.95 -4.26 15.88
N THR A 211 6.74 -3.59 15.05
CA THR A 211 8.13 -3.98 14.75
C THR A 211 9.08 -2.83 15.08
N PRO A 212 9.99 -2.98 16.05
CA PRO A 212 10.99 -1.96 16.34
C PRO A 212 12.07 -1.92 15.25
N ILE A 213 12.58 -0.73 14.94
CA ILE A 213 13.65 -0.49 13.98
C ILE A 213 14.96 -0.32 14.76
N ALA A 214 15.90 -1.23 14.57
CA ALA A 214 17.22 -1.21 15.24
C ALA A 214 17.15 -0.85 16.74
N PRO A 215 16.38 -1.58 17.57
CA PRO A 215 16.22 -1.25 18.98
C PRO A 215 17.54 -1.48 19.74
N HIS A 216 17.84 -0.56 20.67
CA HIS A 216 18.95 -0.76 21.59
C HIS A 216 18.65 -1.83 22.65
N ASN A 217 17.39 -2.01 22.99
CA ASN A 217 16.95 -3.03 23.93
C ASN A 217 17.07 -4.43 23.33
N LEU A 218 17.99 -5.24 23.80
CA LEU A 218 18.27 -6.60 23.30
C LEU A 218 17.06 -7.55 23.39
N ASN A 219 16.10 -7.27 24.25
CA ASN A 219 14.89 -8.08 24.46
C ASN A 219 13.70 -7.61 23.60
N ALA A 220 13.79 -6.48 22.90
CA ALA A 220 12.72 -6.03 22.02
C ALA A 220 12.53 -7.02 20.87
N ARG A 221 11.29 -7.41 20.62
CA ARG A 221 10.88 -8.32 19.53
C ARG A 221 9.64 -7.77 18.86
N PRO A 222 9.42 -8.08 17.58
CA PRO A 222 8.13 -7.83 16.96
C PRO A 222 6.99 -8.48 17.73
N LEU A 223 5.88 -7.76 17.87
CA LEU A 223 4.69 -8.20 18.60
C LEU A 223 3.48 -8.20 17.67
N VAL A 224 2.77 -9.33 17.59
CA VAL A 224 1.49 -9.44 16.88
C VAL A 224 0.37 -9.15 17.86
N ILE A 225 -0.56 -8.26 17.46
CA ILE A 225 -1.70 -7.85 18.27
C ILE A 225 -2.99 -7.92 17.45
N PRO A 226 -4.18 -8.00 18.07
CA PRO A 226 -5.46 -7.91 17.37
C PRO A 226 -5.60 -6.57 16.60
N ASP A 227 -6.21 -6.60 15.42
CA ASP A 227 -6.38 -5.41 14.58
C ASP A 227 -7.31 -4.33 15.16
N LYS A 228 -8.15 -4.71 16.15
CA LYS A 228 -9.04 -3.80 16.90
C LYS A 228 -8.33 -3.00 18.00
N THR A 229 -7.03 -3.26 18.21
CA THR A 229 -6.26 -2.59 19.25
C THR A 229 -6.01 -1.14 18.86
N GLU A 230 -6.36 -0.21 19.76
CA GLU A 230 -5.91 1.18 19.67
C GLU A 230 -4.46 1.24 20.14
N ILE A 231 -3.60 1.86 19.32
CA ILE A 231 -2.19 2.04 19.62
C ILE A 231 -1.95 3.53 19.83
N ARG A 232 -1.47 3.90 21.00
CA ARG A 232 -1.06 5.27 21.31
C ARG A 232 0.45 5.32 21.42
N LEU A 233 1.05 6.30 20.72
CA LEU A 233 2.49 6.54 20.78
C LEU A 233 2.77 7.98 21.23
N ARG A 234 3.85 8.14 22.00
CA ARG A 234 4.45 9.41 22.33
C ARG A 234 5.95 9.32 22.10
N VAL A 235 6.48 10.24 21.34
CA VAL A 235 7.89 10.20 20.92
C VAL A 235 8.66 11.35 21.57
N THR A 236 9.82 11.01 22.11
CA THR A 236 10.78 11.97 22.65
C THR A 236 12.19 11.66 22.11
N GLY A 237 13.00 12.71 21.94
CA GLY A 237 14.35 12.59 21.45
C GLY A 237 15.14 13.87 21.71
N ARG A 238 16.40 13.91 21.30
CA ARG A 238 17.24 15.11 21.40
C ARG A 238 16.84 16.20 20.43
N GLU A 239 16.38 15.81 19.24
CA GLU A 239 15.87 16.70 18.21
C GLU A 239 14.44 17.12 18.55
N GLU A 240 14.02 18.31 18.12
CA GLU A 240 12.65 18.80 18.34
C GLU A 240 11.58 18.04 17.56
N HIS A 241 11.99 17.37 16.50
CA HIS A 241 11.10 16.71 15.55
C HIS A 241 11.56 15.30 15.20
N TYR A 242 10.59 14.45 14.87
CA TYR A 242 10.77 13.12 14.30
C TYR A 242 9.93 12.98 13.02
N LEU A 243 10.10 11.88 12.31
CA LEU A 243 9.35 11.60 11.08
C LEU A 243 8.26 10.57 11.36
N VAL A 244 7.11 10.80 10.75
CA VAL A 244 6.02 9.82 10.65
C VAL A 244 5.79 9.53 9.18
N SER A 245 5.72 8.25 8.82
CA SER A 245 5.43 7.82 7.46
C SER A 245 4.14 7.00 7.43
N LEU A 246 3.27 7.31 6.48
CA LEU A 246 2.08 6.53 6.14
C LEU A 246 2.33 5.93 4.74
N ASP A 247 2.71 4.66 4.68
CA ASP A 247 3.31 4.04 3.50
C ASP A 247 4.54 4.86 3.05
N SER A 248 4.50 5.53 1.90
CA SER A 248 5.59 6.38 1.39
C SER A 248 5.40 7.88 1.63
N ARG A 249 4.35 8.31 2.33
CA ARG A 249 4.05 9.73 2.61
C ARG A 249 4.62 10.12 3.97
N ILE A 250 5.52 11.09 3.98
CA ILE A 250 6.28 11.47 5.18
C ILE A 250 5.80 12.83 5.69
N ALA A 251 5.55 12.91 6.99
CA ALA A 251 5.30 14.13 7.73
C ALA A 251 6.35 14.33 8.82
N THR A 252 6.67 15.58 9.12
CA THR A 252 7.53 15.94 10.25
C THR A 252 6.66 16.30 11.45
N VAL A 253 6.89 15.63 12.57
CA VAL A 253 6.08 15.74 13.78
C VAL A 253 6.95 16.24 14.93
N ARG A 254 6.41 17.14 15.77
CA ARG A 254 7.10 17.65 16.94
C ARG A 254 7.12 16.60 18.06
N ASN A 255 8.22 16.56 18.83
CA ASN A 255 8.31 15.77 20.06
C ASN A 255 7.11 16.00 20.99
N GLU A 256 6.76 14.95 21.72
CA GLU A 256 5.64 14.92 22.68
C GLU A 256 4.25 15.05 22.05
N SER A 257 4.14 15.16 20.73
CA SER A 257 2.86 14.98 20.05
C SER A 257 2.30 13.60 20.33
N GLU A 258 1.00 13.53 20.55
CA GLU A 258 0.31 12.26 20.72
C GLU A 258 -0.11 11.71 19.35
N LEU A 259 0.19 10.45 19.12
CA LEU A 259 -0.18 9.69 17.92
C LEU A 259 -1.15 8.61 18.32
N ILE A 260 -2.32 8.58 17.69
CA ILE A 260 -3.30 7.50 17.86
C ILE A 260 -3.44 6.76 16.55
N ILE A 261 -3.17 5.46 16.60
CA ILE A 261 -3.24 4.57 15.43
C ILE A 261 -4.34 3.54 15.66
N ARG A 262 -5.23 3.40 14.66
CA ARG A 262 -6.37 2.46 14.69
C ARG A 262 -6.57 1.84 13.32
N LYS A 263 -7.26 0.72 13.28
CA LYS A 263 -7.86 0.19 12.04
C LYS A 263 -8.87 1.20 11.48
N THR A 264 -8.87 1.42 10.18
CA THR A 264 -9.90 2.25 9.51
C THR A 264 -11.27 1.56 9.50
N PRO A 265 -12.37 2.32 9.40
CA PRO A 265 -13.71 1.75 9.24
C PRO A 265 -13.96 1.20 7.83
N PHE A 266 -13.08 1.43 6.88
CA PHE A 266 -13.17 0.95 5.51
C PHE A 266 -11.96 0.10 5.13
N GLN A 267 -12.08 -0.65 4.04
CA GLN A 267 -11.04 -1.53 3.50
C GLN A 267 -10.83 -1.23 2.01
N ILE A 268 -9.65 -1.56 1.51
CA ILE A 268 -9.39 -1.58 0.07
C ILE A 268 -9.60 -3.01 -0.44
N ASN A 269 -10.41 -3.17 -1.46
CA ASN A 269 -10.64 -4.45 -2.11
C ASN A 269 -9.61 -4.67 -3.22
N MET A 270 -8.71 -5.63 -3.06
CA MET A 270 -7.83 -6.08 -4.13
C MET A 270 -8.53 -7.15 -4.97
N VAL A 271 -8.38 -7.06 -6.29
CA VAL A 271 -8.86 -8.11 -7.20
C VAL A 271 -7.87 -9.26 -7.20
N GLU A 272 -8.36 -10.47 -6.92
CA GLU A 272 -7.62 -11.72 -7.05
C GLU A 272 -8.22 -12.57 -8.16
N ILE A 273 -7.37 -12.97 -9.11
CA ILE A 273 -7.76 -13.74 -10.30
C ILE A 273 -7.49 -15.23 -10.04
N PRO A 274 -8.29 -16.16 -10.61
CA PRO A 274 -8.08 -17.58 -10.44
C PRO A 274 -6.63 -18.01 -10.74
N GLY A 275 -6.04 -18.79 -9.81
CA GLY A 275 -4.66 -19.27 -9.90
C GLY A 275 -3.60 -18.33 -9.30
N ASP A 276 -3.93 -17.06 -9.04
CA ASP A 276 -3.04 -16.12 -8.37
C ASP A 276 -3.33 -16.10 -6.86
N THR A 277 -2.41 -16.61 -6.07
CA THR A 277 -2.57 -16.71 -4.61
C THR A 277 -1.40 -16.06 -3.89
N PHE A 278 -1.67 -15.51 -2.71
CA PHE A 278 -0.64 -14.96 -1.83
C PHE A 278 0.51 -15.95 -1.57
N LEU A 279 0.21 -17.23 -1.39
CA LEU A 279 1.23 -18.26 -1.15
C LEU A 279 2.12 -18.51 -2.39
N ASN A 280 1.57 -18.43 -3.60
CA ASN A 280 2.35 -18.51 -4.82
C ASN A 280 3.29 -17.30 -4.93
N THR A 281 2.77 -16.11 -4.71
CA THR A 281 3.56 -14.87 -4.70
C THR A 281 4.66 -14.93 -3.64
N LEU A 282 4.36 -15.40 -2.44
CA LEU A 282 5.30 -15.54 -1.34
C LEU A 282 6.46 -16.48 -1.70
N ARG A 283 6.16 -17.68 -2.24
CA ARG A 283 7.18 -18.63 -2.68
C ARG A 283 8.08 -18.06 -3.77
N ASN A 284 7.49 -17.46 -4.79
CA ASN A 284 8.23 -16.89 -5.92
C ASN A 284 9.10 -15.71 -5.48
N LYS A 285 8.59 -14.88 -4.57
CA LYS A 285 9.28 -13.66 -4.11
C LYS A 285 10.42 -13.96 -3.15
N LEU A 286 10.23 -14.94 -2.26
CA LEU A 286 11.22 -15.30 -1.23
C LEU A 286 12.04 -16.54 -1.61
N LEU A 287 11.82 -17.10 -2.80
CA LEU A 287 12.52 -18.30 -3.32
C LEU A 287 12.38 -19.49 -2.35
N TRP A 288 11.23 -19.63 -1.70
CA TRP A 288 10.98 -20.72 -0.77
C TRP A 288 10.80 -22.05 -1.52
N GLY A 289 11.58 -23.04 -1.11
CA GLY A 289 11.59 -24.36 -1.74
C GLY A 289 12.54 -24.47 -2.95
N GLU A 290 13.20 -23.38 -3.36
CA GLU A 290 14.27 -23.44 -4.35
C GLU A 290 15.60 -23.82 -3.68
N ASP A 291 15.82 -25.12 -3.50
CA ASP A 291 17.15 -25.61 -3.09
C ASP A 291 18.04 -25.78 -4.33
N LYS A 292 19.02 -24.91 -4.49
CA LYS A 292 20.00 -24.98 -5.60
C LYS A 292 20.93 -26.21 -5.54
N ARG A 293 20.71 -27.11 -4.58
CA ARG A 293 21.52 -28.34 -4.42
C ARG A 293 20.87 -29.57 -5.03
N ASN A 294 19.67 -29.43 -5.65
CA ASN A 294 19.01 -30.50 -6.44
C ASN A 294 19.04 -30.16 -7.92
#